data_3055f35befd0d09d69392ad61f03331d
#
_entry.id   3055f35befd0d09d69392ad61f03331d
#
_cell.length_a   1.000
_cell.length_b   1.000
_cell.length_c   1.000
_cell.angle_alpha   90.00
_cell.angle_beta   90.00
_cell.angle_gamma   90.00
#
_symmetry.space_group_name_H-M   'P 1'
#
loop_
_entity.id
_entity.type
_entity.pdbx_description
1 polymer ?
#
loop_
_entity_poly.entity_id
_entity_poly.type
_entity_poly.pdbx_seq_one_letter_code
_entity_poly.pdbx_strand_id
1 'polypeptide(L)'
;MTTPDLPLGTTAAAPANSGDGAPARPSGRASVFAKAERFFDPEGDYAKVTEAGLYPFFRAITVSEGTTAVLNGREVIMAGSNNYLGLTNSPRVQEAAQAAIRKYGTGCTGSRFLNGTLDLHLELEARLATYMGKESCVLFSTGYMTNQGVVQAMAGKGDLIFSDKDNHACIIAGQNASLAETVRYRHNDMAHLRARLATAVRERPDAGRLIVTDGVFSMSGTLADIPGLVALAKEFGAGLVVDDAHAVGVIGPGGRGSAAVFGLLDDVDLITGTFSKSFASLGGFVVGDTAVIDYIRHSASTHIFSASMPPANVATVLACLDILEEQPELLDRLAHISDYMRDGFRALGFDVWASQTPIIPVVIGEMYTCFRFWKDLLEAGVFSNPVIPPAVPRGQSLMRTSYMASHSDAELDRVLEAFHTVGLRHEIITPDGQMGAARIKAMTVNGMHRSPETGAREPGVHGDSG
;
A
#
# COMPACT_ATOMS: atom_id res chain seq x y z
N MET A 1 -14.92 -33.99 5.06
CA MET A 1 -13.62 -34.43 4.54
C MET A 1 -12.57 -33.63 5.29
N THR A 2 -11.87 -34.30 6.20
CA THR A 2 -10.82 -33.67 7.02
C THR A 2 -9.61 -33.37 6.13
N THR A 3 -9.27 -32.10 5.99
CA THR A 3 -8.01 -31.67 5.35
C THR A 3 -6.84 -32.14 6.21
N PRO A 4 -5.78 -32.73 5.62
CA PRO A 4 -4.61 -33.09 6.38
C PRO A 4 -3.88 -31.83 6.87
N ASP A 5 -3.52 -31.81 8.15
CA ASP A 5 -2.63 -30.83 8.75
C ASP A 5 -1.31 -30.80 7.97
N LEU A 6 -1.10 -29.76 7.18
CA LEU A 6 0.20 -29.41 6.66
C LEU A 6 0.94 -28.69 7.77
N PRO A 7 2.05 -29.23 8.32
CA PRO A 7 2.81 -28.54 9.33
C PRO A 7 3.57 -27.36 8.69
N LEU A 8 2.98 -26.18 8.79
CA LEU A 8 3.70 -24.93 8.55
C LEU A 8 4.65 -24.69 9.73
N GLY A 9 5.90 -25.06 9.56
CA GLY A 9 6.94 -24.76 10.55
C GLY A 9 7.86 -25.89 10.96
N THR A 10 7.89 -26.99 10.26
CA THR A 10 9.09 -27.84 10.35
C THR A 10 10.12 -27.26 9.37
N THR A 11 11.12 -26.55 9.92
CA THR A 11 12.43 -26.47 9.28
C THR A 11 12.76 -27.87 8.80
N ALA A 12 12.80 -28.06 7.47
CA ALA A 12 13.43 -29.26 6.95
C ALA A 12 14.79 -29.34 7.63
N ALA A 13 14.99 -30.36 8.48
CA ALA A 13 16.29 -30.63 9.04
C ALA A 13 17.26 -30.69 7.86
N ALA A 14 18.32 -29.90 7.93
CA ALA A 14 19.39 -29.97 6.93
C ALA A 14 19.71 -31.45 6.71
N PRO A 15 19.77 -31.95 5.46
CA PRO A 15 20.12 -33.33 5.21
C PRO A 15 21.47 -33.56 5.87
N ALA A 16 21.53 -34.59 6.74
CA ALA A 16 22.76 -35.02 7.34
C ALA A 16 23.80 -35.22 6.21
N ASN A 17 24.87 -34.48 6.28
CA ASN A 17 25.95 -34.50 5.32
C ASN A 17 26.60 -35.91 5.40
N SER A 18 26.09 -36.85 4.60
CA SER A 18 26.82 -38.09 4.28
C SER A 18 27.94 -37.67 3.33
N GLY A 19 29.14 -37.61 3.87
CA GLY A 19 30.33 -37.31 3.11
C GLY A 19 30.46 -38.21 1.90
N ASP A 20 30.52 -37.57 0.73
CA ASP A 20 31.36 -38.03 -0.38
C ASP A 20 31.37 -36.90 -1.44
N GLY A 21 32.52 -36.26 -1.53
CA GLY A 21 33.10 -35.78 -2.77
C GLY A 21 32.35 -34.72 -3.63
N ALA A 22 31.59 -33.81 -3.07
CA ALA A 22 31.18 -32.62 -3.85
C ALA A 22 32.41 -31.74 -4.12
N PRO A 23 32.73 -31.37 -5.36
CA PRO A 23 33.88 -30.51 -5.63
C PRO A 23 33.74 -29.20 -4.85
N ALA A 24 34.80 -28.86 -4.10
CA ALA A 24 34.91 -27.61 -3.35
C ALA A 24 34.58 -26.45 -4.32
N ARG A 25 33.55 -25.64 -3.99
CA ARG A 25 33.23 -24.44 -4.76
C ARG A 25 34.48 -23.55 -4.82
N PRO A 26 34.84 -23.01 -6.00
CA PRO A 26 36.06 -22.20 -6.12
C PRO A 26 36.03 -21.06 -5.10
N SER A 27 36.99 -21.05 -4.19
CA SER A 27 37.25 -19.95 -3.27
C SER A 27 37.66 -18.73 -4.10
N GLY A 28 36.82 -17.69 -4.13
CA GLY A 28 37.24 -16.42 -4.70
C GLY A 28 36.21 -15.62 -5.54
N ARG A 29 35.06 -16.20 -5.93
CA ARG A 29 33.96 -15.40 -6.53
C ARG A 29 32.82 -15.31 -5.53
N ALA A 30 32.44 -14.06 -5.15
CA ALA A 30 31.24 -13.83 -4.34
C ALA A 30 30.03 -14.42 -5.06
N SER A 31 29.41 -15.45 -4.49
CA SER A 31 28.18 -16.06 -5.03
C SER A 31 27.04 -15.05 -4.95
N VAL A 32 26.26 -14.91 -6.03
CA VAL A 32 25.02 -14.10 -6.02
C VAL A 32 24.02 -14.62 -4.99
N PHE A 33 24.14 -15.87 -4.57
CA PHE A 33 23.30 -16.51 -3.55
C PHE A 33 23.76 -16.28 -2.10
N ALA A 34 24.97 -15.76 -1.88
CA ALA A 34 25.50 -15.51 -0.53
C ALA A 34 24.62 -14.58 0.33
N LYS A 35 23.83 -13.68 -0.33
CA LYS A 35 22.84 -12.84 0.37
C LYS A 35 21.69 -13.67 0.98
N ALA A 36 21.29 -14.77 0.33
CA ALA A 36 20.28 -15.68 0.86
C ALA A 36 20.85 -16.48 2.06
N GLU A 37 22.09 -16.93 1.97
CA GLU A 37 22.77 -17.61 3.09
C GLU A 37 22.87 -16.70 4.33
N ARG A 38 23.27 -15.44 4.14
CA ARG A 38 23.32 -14.42 5.20
C ARG A 38 21.95 -14.09 5.81
N PHE A 39 20.87 -14.16 5.03
CA PHE A 39 19.53 -13.94 5.55
C PHE A 39 19.13 -15.00 6.60
N PHE A 40 19.60 -16.24 6.44
CA PHE A 40 19.36 -17.35 7.35
C PHE A 40 20.50 -17.57 8.35
N ASP A 41 21.38 -16.58 8.55
CA ASP A 41 22.41 -16.62 9.59
C ASP A 41 21.76 -16.89 10.97
N PRO A 42 22.20 -17.91 11.72
CA PRO A 42 21.67 -18.20 13.05
C PRO A 42 21.74 -17.02 14.03
N GLU A 43 22.72 -16.14 13.87
CA GLU A 43 22.87 -14.93 14.68
C GLU A 43 22.10 -13.71 14.10
N GLY A 44 21.43 -13.87 12.97
CA GLY A 44 20.67 -12.83 12.30
C GLY A 44 19.30 -12.58 12.92
N ASP A 45 18.71 -11.43 12.58
CA ASP A 45 17.38 -11.04 13.08
C ASP A 45 16.28 -12.05 12.70
N TYR A 46 16.35 -12.62 11.48
CA TYR A 46 15.36 -13.62 11.04
C TYR A 46 15.34 -14.85 11.96
N ALA A 47 16.51 -15.41 12.28
CA ALA A 47 16.62 -16.57 13.14
C ALA A 47 16.12 -16.26 14.56
N LYS A 48 16.58 -15.15 15.15
CA LYS A 48 16.18 -14.70 16.50
C LYS A 48 14.67 -14.46 16.61
N VAL A 49 14.06 -13.79 15.64
CA VAL A 49 12.62 -13.51 15.64
C VAL A 49 11.82 -14.80 15.46
N THR A 50 12.29 -15.73 14.61
CA THR A 50 11.63 -17.01 14.36
C THR A 50 11.72 -17.93 15.56
N GLU A 51 12.89 -18.08 16.19
CA GLU A 51 13.11 -18.89 17.39
C GLU A 51 12.26 -18.38 18.57
N ALA A 52 12.15 -17.05 18.72
CA ALA A 52 11.30 -16.44 19.74
C ALA A 52 9.78 -16.57 19.44
N GLY A 53 9.39 -17.16 18.30
CA GLY A 53 7.99 -17.25 17.89
C GLY A 53 7.32 -15.89 17.62
N LEU A 54 8.14 -14.89 17.21
CA LEU A 54 7.72 -13.51 16.97
C LEU A 54 7.61 -13.16 15.48
N TYR A 55 7.86 -14.11 14.57
CA TYR A 55 7.80 -13.88 13.12
C TYR A 55 6.36 -13.67 12.65
N PRO A 56 5.97 -12.47 12.20
CA PRO A 56 4.57 -12.12 11.94
C PRO A 56 4.08 -12.42 10.52
N PHE A 57 5.02 -12.65 9.58
CA PHE A 57 4.73 -12.70 8.16
C PHE A 57 4.30 -14.09 7.67
N PHE A 58 3.65 -14.15 6.49
CA PHE A 58 3.20 -15.38 5.83
C PHE A 58 2.28 -16.27 6.70
N ARG A 59 1.43 -15.65 7.54
CA ARG A 59 0.44 -16.37 8.34
C ARG A 59 -0.74 -16.80 7.47
N ALA A 60 -1.03 -18.11 7.45
CA ALA A 60 -2.14 -18.65 6.68
C ALA A 60 -3.48 -18.33 7.36
N ILE A 61 -4.38 -17.73 6.58
CA ILE A 61 -5.78 -17.56 6.94
C ILE A 61 -6.54 -18.79 6.42
N THR A 62 -7.24 -19.50 7.30
CA THR A 62 -8.00 -20.71 6.92
C THR A 62 -9.47 -20.42 6.61
N VAL A 63 -10.02 -19.36 7.23
CA VAL A 63 -11.38 -18.84 6.97
C VAL A 63 -11.32 -17.33 6.98
N SER A 64 -12.04 -16.67 6.07
CA SER A 64 -12.18 -15.22 6.03
C SER A 64 -13.67 -14.89 5.90
N GLU A 65 -14.22 -14.23 6.90
CA GLU A 65 -15.64 -13.89 7.02
C GLU A 65 -15.83 -12.37 7.21
N GLY A 66 -15.58 -11.62 6.12
CA GLY A 66 -15.73 -10.15 6.18
C GLY A 66 -14.71 -9.50 7.12
N THR A 67 -15.16 -9.10 8.31
CA THR A 67 -14.35 -8.41 9.32
C THR A 67 -13.54 -9.34 10.22
N THR A 68 -13.81 -10.65 10.18
CA THR A 68 -13.10 -11.65 10.98
C THR A 68 -12.36 -12.66 10.10
N ALA A 69 -11.38 -13.32 10.67
CA ALA A 69 -10.63 -14.39 10.02
C ALA A 69 -10.19 -15.44 11.04
N VAL A 70 -9.95 -16.67 10.58
CA VAL A 70 -9.39 -17.73 11.42
C VAL A 70 -7.91 -17.93 11.10
N LEU A 71 -7.05 -17.68 12.09
CA LEU A 71 -5.61 -17.90 12.04
C LEU A 71 -5.21 -18.90 13.15
N ASN A 72 -4.51 -19.97 12.78
CA ASN A 72 -4.08 -21.01 13.73
C ASN A 72 -5.24 -21.54 14.62
N GLY A 73 -6.44 -21.68 14.04
CA GLY A 73 -7.63 -22.17 14.75
C GLY A 73 -8.28 -21.16 15.70
N ARG A 74 -7.86 -19.91 15.69
CA ARG A 74 -8.45 -18.82 16.50
C ARG A 74 -9.10 -17.78 15.59
N GLU A 75 -10.30 -17.35 15.94
CA GLU A 75 -10.94 -16.20 15.30
C GLU A 75 -10.30 -14.90 15.78
N VAL A 76 -10.07 -14.00 14.84
CA VAL A 76 -9.51 -12.67 15.08
C VAL A 76 -10.26 -11.60 14.29
N ILE A 77 -10.38 -10.40 14.86
CA ILE A 77 -10.87 -9.22 14.14
C ILE A 77 -9.75 -8.73 13.23
N MET A 78 -10.09 -8.52 11.95
CA MET A 78 -9.13 -8.14 10.91
C MET A 78 -8.96 -6.62 10.85
N ALA A 79 -8.14 -6.05 11.72
CA ALA A 79 -7.81 -4.62 11.75
C ALA A 79 -6.58 -4.25 10.89
N GLY A 80 -6.28 -5.03 9.87
CA GLY A 80 -5.11 -4.81 8.99
C GLY A 80 -5.39 -5.08 7.51
N SER A 81 -6.66 -5.29 7.11
CA SER A 81 -7.05 -5.55 5.73
C SER A 81 -7.23 -4.26 4.94
N ASN A 82 -6.90 -4.28 3.66
CA ASN A 82 -7.22 -3.21 2.72
C ASN A 82 -8.60 -3.35 2.06
N ASN A 83 -9.46 -4.25 2.55
CA ASN A 83 -10.83 -4.45 2.06
C ASN A 83 -11.77 -3.33 2.55
N TYR A 84 -11.46 -2.08 2.24
CA TYR A 84 -12.06 -0.88 2.84
C TYR A 84 -13.58 -0.85 2.85
N LEU A 85 -14.23 -1.32 1.77
CA LEU A 85 -15.69 -1.38 1.67
C LEU A 85 -16.30 -2.67 2.23
N GLY A 86 -15.47 -3.67 2.59
CA GLY A 86 -15.95 -4.96 3.09
C GLY A 86 -16.56 -5.87 2.03
N LEU A 87 -16.28 -5.66 0.75
CA LEU A 87 -17.01 -6.29 -0.36
C LEU A 87 -16.52 -7.69 -0.75
N THR A 88 -15.40 -8.18 -0.22
CA THR A 88 -14.86 -9.52 -0.60
C THR A 88 -15.82 -10.66 -0.34
N ASN A 89 -16.71 -10.55 0.65
CA ASN A 89 -17.69 -11.54 1.02
C ASN A 89 -19.14 -11.17 0.59
N SER A 90 -19.31 -10.09 -0.20
CA SER A 90 -20.63 -9.70 -0.70
C SER A 90 -21.21 -10.79 -1.63
N PRO A 91 -22.43 -11.30 -1.35
CA PRO A 91 -23.06 -12.31 -2.22
C PRO A 91 -23.22 -11.83 -3.67
N ARG A 92 -23.58 -10.55 -3.87
CA ARG A 92 -23.70 -9.94 -5.21
C ARG A 92 -22.39 -9.97 -5.97
N VAL A 93 -21.27 -9.66 -5.31
CA VAL A 93 -19.93 -9.68 -5.91
C VAL A 93 -19.50 -11.12 -6.24
N GLN A 94 -19.75 -12.06 -5.34
CA GLN A 94 -19.44 -13.48 -5.56
C GLN A 94 -20.23 -14.06 -6.72
N GLU A 95 -21.53 -13.73 -6.83
CA GLU A 95 -22.38 -14.21 -7.93
C GLU A 95 -21.93 -13.64 -9.28
N ALA A 96 -21.57 -12.36 -9.36
CA ALA A 96 -21.02 -11.74 -10.57
C ALA A 96 -19.76 -12.47 -11.04
N ALA A 97 -18.83 -12.74 -10.12
CA ALA A 97 -17.61 -13.49 -10.42
C ALA A 97 -17.92 -14.91 -10.95
N GLN A 98 -18.83 -15.64 -10.29
CA GLN A 98 -19.24 -16.98 -10.71
C GLN A 98 -19.94 -16.98 -12.09
N ALA A 99 -20.79 -15.99 -12.36
CA ALA A 99 -21.45 -15.83 -13.65
C ALA A 99 -20.43 -15.59 -14.77
N ALA A 100 -19.42 -14.77 -14.52
CA ALA A 100 -18.34 -14.53 -15.48
C ALA A 100 -17.52 -15.81 -15.76
N ILE A 101 -17.22 -16.61 -14.73
CA ILE A 101 -16.55 -17.91 -14.92
C ILE A 101 -17.41 -18.83 -15.80
N ARG A 102 -18.71 -18.90 -15.56
CA ARG A 102 -19.64 -19.73 -16.38
C ARG A 102 -19.67 -19.28 -17.84
N LYS A 103 -19.58 -17.98 -18.12
CA LYS A 103 -19.67 -17.41 -19.48
C LYS A 103 -18.34 -17.48 -20.24
N TYR A 104 -17.22 -17.13 -19.58
CA TYR A 104 -15.94 -16.91 -20.25
C TYR A 104 -14.85 -17.93 -19.87
N GLY A 105 -15.07 -18.79 -18.89
CA GLY A 105 -14.03 -19.64 -18.31
C GLY A 105 -13.21 -18.95 -17.22
N THR A 106 -12.12 -19.57 -16.80
CA THR A 106 -11.31 -19.13 -15.64
C THR A 106 -10.22 -18.12 -15.97
N GLY A 107 -9.91 -17.92 -17.27
CA GLY A 107 -8.84 -17.00 -17.68
C GLY A 107 -8.87 -16.72 -19.18
N CYS A 108 -8.07 -15.73 -19.61
CA CYS A 108 -8.05 -15.28 -21.00
C CYS A 108 -6.93 -15.92 -21.83
N THR A 109 -5.96 -16.56 -21.19
CA THR A 109 -4.79 -17.24 -21.82
C THR A 109 -3.99 -16.41 -22.82
N GLY A 110 -4.04 -15.07 -22.68
CA GLY A 110 -3.32 -14.12 -23.53
C GLY A 110 -3.32 -12.71 -22.96
N SER A 111 -2.51 -11.85 -23.56
CA SER A 111 -2.47 -10.43 -23.22
C SER A 111 -3.65 -9.66 -23.83
N ARG A 112 -3.94 -8.49 -23.27
CA ARG A 112 -4.94 -7.56 -23.82
C ARG A 112 -4.64 -7.18 -25.26
N PHE A 113 -3.37 -7.10 -25.62
CA PHE A 113 -2.91 -6.69 -26.93
C PHE A 113 -3.18 -7.76 -28.04
N LEU A 114 -3.22 -9.04 -27.67
CA LEU A 114 -3.41 -10.12 -28.63
C LEU A 114 -4.84 -10.72 -28.53
N ASN A 115 -4.99 -11.80 -27.80
CA ASN A 115 -6.25 -12.59 -27.73
C ASN A 115 -6.96 -12.51 -26.39
N GLY A 116 -6.47 -11.74 -25.41
CA GLY A 116 -6.98 -11.70 -24.05
C GLY A 116 -7.96 -10.55 -23.78
N THR A 117 -8.46 -9.84 -24.79
CA THR A 117 -9.48 -8.80 -24.60
C THR A 117 -10.88 -9.39 -24.72
N LEU A 118 -11.65 -9.32 -23.64
CA LEU A 118 -13.08 -9.65 -23.57
C LEU A 118 -13.92 -8.37 -23.64
N ASP A 119 -15.21 -8.51 -24.02
CA ASP A 119 -16.20 -7.44 -23.91
C ASP A 119 -16.30 -6.85 -22.51
N LEU A 120 -16.22 -7.69 -21.45
CA LEU A 120 -16.15 -7.25 -20.06
C LEU A 120 -15.01 -6.28 -19.75
N HIS A 121 -13.84 -6.44 -20.38
CA HIS A 121 -12.73 -5.49 -20.17
C HIS A 121 -13.07 -4.11 -20.73
N LEU A 122 -13.67 -4.06 -21.92
CA LEU A 122 -14.06 -2.81 -22.57
C LEU A 122 -15.19 -2.11 -21.80
N GLU A 123 -16.14 -2.90 -21.29
CA GLU A 123 -17.21 -2.38 -20.42
C GLU A 123 -16.63 -1.76 -19.13
N LEU A 124 -15.71 -2.45 -18.45
CA LEU A 124 -15.09 -1.94 -17.24
C LEU A 124 -14.24 -0.68 -17.51
N GLU A 125 -13.49 -0.65 -18.62
CA GLU A 125 -12.74 0.55 -19.05
C GLU A 125 -13.67 1.76 -19.24
N ALA A 126 -14.79 1.58 -19.94
CA ALA A 126 -15.76 2.64 -20.15
C ALA A 126 -16.42 3.11 -18.83
N ARG A 127 -16.80 2.16 -17.97
CA ARG A 127 -17.39 2.46 -16.64
C ARG A 127 -16.42 3.21 -15.73
N LEU A 128 -15.15 2.80 -15.69
CA LEU A 128 -14.13 3.48 -14.89
C LEU A 128 -13.82 4.89 -15.40
N ALA A 129 -13.72 5.07 -16.71
CA ALA A 129 -13.54 6.41 -17.29
C ALA A 129 -14.69 7.33 -16.87
N THR A 130 -15.94 6.88 -16.98
CA THR A 130 -17.13 7.62 -16.56
C THR A 130 -17.12 7.90 -15.05
N TYR A 131 -16.88 6.87 -14.23
CA TYR A 131 -16.83 6.99 -12.76
C TYR A 131 -15.77 8.00 -12.29
N MET A 132 -14.58 7.98 -12.91
CA MET A 132 -13.48 8.90 -12.59
C MET A 132 -13.61 10.26 -13.27
N GLY A 133 -14.61 10.47 -14.14
CA GLY A 133 -14.79 11.74 -14.89
C GLY A 133 -13.64 12.00 -15.88
N LYS A 134 -13.05 10.95 -16.46
CA LYS A 134 -11.96 11.05 -17.45
C LYS A 134 -12.43 10.51 -18.81
N GLU A 135 -11.69 10.87 -19.88
CA GLU A 135 -12.07 10.50 -21.25
C GLU A 135 -11.90 8.99 -21.53
N SER A 136 -10.85 8.38 -20.99
CA SER A 136 -10.47 7.01 -21.31
C SER A 136 -9.82 6.28 -20.14
N CYS A 137 -9.79 4.95 -20.23
CA CYS A 137 -9.20 4.04 -19.25
C CYS A 137 -8.49 2.88 -19.94
N VAL A 138 -7.44 2.36 -19.33
CA VAL A 138 -6.85 1.07 -19.67
C VAL A 138 -6.59 0.22 -18.43
N LEU A 139 -6.94 -1.08 -18.52
CA LEU A 139 -6.81 -2.05 -17.44
C LEU A 139 -5.45 -2.76 -17.48
N PHE A 140 -4.91 -3.05 -16.31
CA PHE A 140 -3.70 -3.86 -16.10
C PHE A 140 -4.01 -5.04 -15.17
N SER A 141 -3.16 -6.08 -15.23
CA SER A 141 -3.36 -7.29 -14.43
C SER A 141 -3.13 -7.09 -12.94
N THR A 142 -2.41 -6.04 -12.53
CA THR A 142 -2.25 -5.61 -11.13
C THR A 142 -2.00 -4.10 -11.07
N GLY A 143 -2.31 -3.45 -9.92
CA GLY A 143 -1.93 -2.06 -9.67
C GLY A 143 -0.42 -1.82 -9.70
N TYR A 144 0.37 -2.82 -9.29
CA TYR A 144 1.85 -2.75 -9.40
C TYR A 144 2.29 -2.60 -10.86
N MET A 145 1.76 -3.43 -11.76
CA MET A 145 2.04 -3.37 -13.20
C MET A 145 1.52 -2.08 -13.84
N THR A 146 0.42 -1.52 -13.33
CA THR A 146 -0.12 -0.23 -13.79
C THR A 146 0.91 0.86 -13.63
N ASN A 147 1.38 1.10 -12.41
CA ASN A 147 2.35 2.17 -12.14
C ASN A 147 3.67 1.93 -12.85
N GLN A 148 4.17 0.69 -12.83
CA GLN A 148 5.40 0.35 -13.55
C GLN A 148 5.28 0.64 -15.04
N GLY A 149 4.17 0.25 -15.67
CA GLY A 149 3.94 0.46 -17.11
C GLY A 149 3.71 1.91 -17.47
N VAL A 150 2.91 2.64 -16.69
CA VAL A 150 2.62 4.07 -16.89
C VAL A 150 3.90 4.90 -16.79
N VAL A 151 4.66 4.76 -15.71
CA VAL A 151 5.90 5.54 -15.52
C VAL A 151 6.92 5.23 -16.60
N GLN A 152 7.08 3.95 -16.97
CA GLN A 152 8.00 3.54 -18.05
C GLN A 152 7.56 4.05 -19.43
N ALA A 153 6.26 4.08 -19.71
CA ALA A 153 5.73 4.54 -20.99
C ALA A 153 5.82 6.07 -21.14
N MET A 154 5.57 6.81 -20.05
CA MET A 154 5.45 8.27 -20.09
C MET A 154 6.77 9.02 -19.96
N ALA A 155 7.82 8.41 -19.41
CA ALA A 155 9.12 9.06 -19.26
C ALA A 155 10.24 8.16 -19.80
N GLY A 156 11.07 8.72 -20.67
CA GLY A 156 12.16 8.01 -21.36
C GLY A 156 13.50 8.71 -21.24
N LYS A 157 14.43 8.31 -22.11
CA LYS A 157 15.77 8.91 -22.15
C LYS A 157 15.70 10.40 -22.48
N GLY A 158 16.24 11.20 -21.59
CA GLY A 158 16.26 12.66 -21.72
C GLY A 158 15.24 13.34 -20.82
N ASP A 159 14.23 12.63 -20.34
CA ASP A 159 13.19 13.15 -19.44
C ASP A 159 13.62 13.07 -17.96
N LEU A 160 12.87 13.77 -17.12
CA LEU A 160 13.03 13.83 -15.67
C LEU A 160 11.75 13.37 -14.95
N ILE A 161 11.91 12.45 -13.99
CA ILE A 161 10.84 12.03 -13.11
C ILE A 161 11.05 12.63 -11.72
N PHE A 162 10.11 13.48 -11.27
CA PHE A 162 10.10 14.04 -9.92
C PHE A 162 9.25 13.14 -9.01
N SER A 163 9.91 12.52 -8.03
CA SER A 163 9.29 11.49 -7.20
C SER A 163 9.36 11.84 -5.73
N ASP A 164 8.21 11.73 -5.03
CA ASP A 164 8.20 11.76 -3.57
C ASP A 164 9.07 10.62 -3.01
N LYS A 165 9.85 10.91 -1.96
CA LYS A 165 10.75 9.91 -1.36
C LYS A 165 10.03 8.72 -0.72
N ASP A 166 8.76 8.90 -0.33
CA ASP A 166 7.94 7.90 0.35
C ASP A 166 6.96 7.18 -0.60
N ASN A 167 7.10 7.38 -1.92
CA ASN A 167 6.32 6.69 -2.94
C ASN A 167 6.42 5.16 -2.83
N HIS A 168 5.31 4.51 -3.19
CA HIS A 168 5.21 3.05 -3.19
C HIS A 168 6.23 2.39 -4.13
N ALA A 169 6.62 1.16 -3.77
CA ALA A 169 7.62 0.36 -4.50
C ALA A 169 7.30 0.15 -5.99
N CYS A 170 6.03 0.15 -6.40
CA CYS A 170 5.64 0.01 -7.82
C CYS A 170 6.02 1.24 -8.65
N ILE A 171 5.92 2.45 -8.08
CA ILE A 171 6.38 3.69 -8.73
C ILE A 171 7.91 3.63 -8.87
N ILE A 172 8.62 3.25 -7.80
CA ILE A 172 10.08 3.08 -7.82
C ILE A 172 10.50 2.03 -8.86
N ALA A 173 9.75 0.93 -9.01
CA ALA A 173 10.03 -0.08 -10.04
C ALA A 173 9.84 0.48 -11.45
N GLY A 174 8.81 1.30 -11.66
CA GLY A 174 8.60 2.01 -12.93
C GLY A 174 9.74 2.98 -13.25
N GLN A 175 10.19 3.75 -12.27
CA GLN A 175 11.35 4.64 -12.41
C GLN A 175 12.63 3.88 -12.78
N ASN A 176 12.89 2.76 -12.11
CA ASN A 176 14.07 1.93 -12.38
C ASN A 176 14.02 1.23 -13.76
N ALA A 177 12.82 0.98 -14.28
CA ALA A 177 12.61 0.41 -15.61
C ALA A 177 12.60 1.47 -16.71
N SER A 178 12.39 2.73 -16.37
CA SER A 178 12.50 3.88 -17.29
C SER A 178 13.96 4.24 -17.54
N LEU A 179 14.21 4.86 -18.68
CA LEU A 179 15.51 5.47 -19.02
C LEU A 179 15.60 6.94 -18.61
N ALA A 180 14.56 7.49 -17.99
CA ALA A 180 14.52 8.85 -17.45
C ALA A 180 15.36 8.95 -16.17
N GLU A 181 15.85 10.16 -15.90
CA GLU A 181 16.55 10.44 -14.65
C GLU A 181 15.52 10.73 -13.53
N THR A 182 15.69 10.09 -12.36
CA THR A 182 14.82 10.31 -11.21
C THR A 182 15.38 11.38 -10.28
N VAL A 183 14.60 12.41 -10.04
CA VAL A 183 14.85 13.50 -9.09
C VAL A 183 13.94 13.33 -7.88
N ARG A 184 14.49 12.90 -6.74
CA ARG A 184 13.71 12.73 -5.51
C ARG A 184 13.51 14.06 -4.78
N TYR A 185 12.31 14.26 -4.22
CA TYR A 185 12.02 15.36 -3.29
C TYR A 185 11.56 14.83 -1.94
N ARG A 186 11.68 15.66 -0.89
CA ARG A 186 11.26 15.31 0.46
C ARG A 186 9.75 15.10 0.50
N HIS A 187 9.33 14.11 1.31
CA HIS A 187 7.94 13.73 1.44
C HIS A 187 7.03 14.94 1.64
N ASN A 188 6.08 15.08 0.70
CA ASN A 188 5.02 16.09 0.70
C ASN A 188 5.53 17.54 0.86
N ASP A 189 6.78 17.84 0.44
CA ASP A 189 7.44 19.13 0.56
C ASP A 189 7.41 19.86 -0.78
N MET A 190 6.39 20.70 -0.97
CA MET A 190 6.19 21.47 -2.20
C MET A 190 7.27 22.52 -2.43
N ALA A 191 7.86 23.08 -1.37
CA ALA A 191 8.97 24.01 -1.50
C ALA A 191 10.22 23.32 -2.06
N HIS A 192 10.53 22.11 -1.58
CA HIS A 192 11.63 21.31 -2.10
C HIS A 192 11.37 20.86 -3.55
N LEU A 193 10.14 20.41 -3.86
CA LEU A 193 9.76 20.05 -5.24
C LEU A 193 9.92 21.24 -6.19
N ARG A 194 9.44 22.45 -5.80
CA ARG A 194 9.61 23.69 -6.56
C ARG A 194 11.09 23.98 -6.86
N ALA A 195 11.96 23.88 -5.85
CA ALA A 195 13.40 24.12 -6.03
C ALA A 195 14.02 23.13 -7.03
N ARG A 196 13.59 21.83 -6.99
CA ARG A 196 14.06 20.81 -7.95
C ARG A 196 13.57 21.09 -9.37
N LEU A 197 12.30 21.44 -9.54
CA LEU A 197 11.72 21.82 -10.84
C LEU A 197 12.39 23.05 -11.44
N ALA A 198 12.60 24.11 -10.64
CA ALA A 198 13.30 25.32 -11.08
C ALA A 198 14.73 25.04 -11.53
N THR A 199 15.44 24.15 -10.84
CA THR A 199 16.79 23.72 -11.23
C THR A 199 16.73 22.98 -12.58
N ALA A 200 15.78 22.08 -12.76
CA ALA A 200 15.61 21.31 -14.00
C ALA A 200 15.30 22.22 -15.20
N VAL A 201 14.42 23.20 -15.05
CA VAL A 201 14.10 24.17 -16.13
C VAL A 201 15.32 24.97 -16.52
N ARG A 202 16.16 25.39 -15.57
CA ARG A 202 17.38 26.15 -15.84
C ARG A 202 18.44 25.32 -16.54
N GLU A 203 18.65 24.09 -16.10
CA GLU A 203 19.78 23.25 -16.54
C GLU A 203 19.44 22.35 -17.73
N ARG A 204 18.16 21.99 -17.87
CA ARG A 204 17.64 21.10 -18.90
C ARG A 204 16.28 21.58 -19.42
N PRO A 205 16.21 22.74 -20.10
CA PRO A 205 14.96 23.38 -20.52
C PRO A 205 14.12 22.49 -21.44
N ASP A 206 14.75 21.68 -22.27
CA ASP A 206 14.09 20.81 -23.27
C ASP A 206 13.67 19.43 -22.72
N ALA A 207 14.05 19.10 -21.46
CA ALA A 207 13.66 17.83 -20.87
C ALA A 207 12.18 17.77 -20.57
N GLY A 208 11.51 16.66 -20.92
CA GLY A 208 10.18 16.33 -20.40
C GLY A 208 10.23 16.19 -18.89
N ARG A 209 9.15 16.57 -18.20
CA ARG A 209 9.05 16.54 -16.72
C ARG A 209 7.80 15.79 -16.33
N LEU A 210 7.95 14.79 -15.47
CA LEU A 210 6.86 14.00 -14.93
C LEU A 210 6.92 14.01 -13.40
N ILE A 211 5.88 14.51 -12.75
CA ILE A 211 5.70 14.39 -11.30
C ILE A 211 4.90 13.13 -11.03
N VAL A 212 5.39 12.25 -10.14
CA VAL A 212 4.71 11.01 -9.77
C VAL A 212 4.65 10.89 -8.24
N THR A 213 3.45 10.65 -7.71
CA THR A 213 3.24 10.52 -6.26
C THR A 213 2.10 9.56 -5.93
N ASP A 214 2.15 8.95 -4.73
CA ASP A 214 0.95 8.36 -4.13
C ASP A 214 -0.04 9.49 -3.76
N GLY A 215 -1.32 9.30 -3.98
CA GLY A 215 -2.38 10.21 -3.52
C GLY A 215 -2.68 10.02 -2.04
N VAL A 216 -2.61 8.75 -1.57
CA VAL A 216 -2.65 8.37 -0.15
C VAL A 216 -1.46 7.47 0.14
N PHE A 217 -0.60 7.88 1.06
CA PHE A 217 0.60 7.12 1.43
C PHE A 217 0.25 5.92 2.31
N SER A 218 0.60 4.73 1.84
CA SER A 218 0.13 3.45 2.37
C SER A 218 0.53 3.15 3.82
N MET A 219 1.62 3.74 4.32
CA MET A 219 2.13 3.52 5.67
C MET A 219 1.67 4.57 6.67
N SER A 220 1.57 5.82 6.25
CA SER A 220 1.20 6.95 7.11
C SER A 220 -0.30 7.27 7.09
N GLY A 221 -1.02 6.88 6.03
CA GLY A 221 -2.40 7.29 5.82
C GLY A 221 -2.57 8.79 5.54
N THR A 222 -1.49 9.49 5.19
CA THR A 222 -1.52 10.92 4.83
C THR A 222 -1.92 11.11 3.38
N LEU A 223 -2.59 12.24 3.11
CA LEU A 223 -2.89 12.71 1.75
C LEU A 223 -1.69 13.45 1.16
N ALA A 224 -1.50 13.32 -0.15
CA ALA A 224 -0.62 14.20 -0.91
C ALA A 224 -1.19 15.62 -0.95
N ASP A 225 -0.33 16.63 -1.02
CA ASP A 225 -0.71 18.02 -1.29
C ASP A 225 -1.07 18.20 -2.77
N ILE A 226 -2.22 17.63 -3.19
CA ILE A 226 -2.69 17.69 -4.57
C ILE A 226 -2.78 19.14 -5.09
N PRO A 227 -3.31 20.13 -4.32
CA PRO A 227 -3.32 21.52 -4.76
C PRO A 227 -1.92 22.06 -5.06
N GLY A 228 -0.95 21.79 -4.19
CA GLY A 228 0.43 22.21 -4.40
C GLY A 228 1.09 21.52 -5.59
N LEU A 229 0.84 20.23 -5.78
CA LEU A 229 1.34 19.45 -6.92
C LEU A 229 0.78 19.97 -8.24
N VAL A 230 -0.54 20.19 -8.34
CA VAL A 230 -1.21 20.75 -9.51
C VAL A 230 -0.66 22.14 -9.85
N ALA A 231 -0.51 23.02 -8.84
CA ALA A 231 0.06 24.34 -9.05
C ALA A 231 1.47 24.28 -9.63
N LEU A 232 2.32 23.39 -9.10
CA LEU A 232 3.70 23.21 -9.58
C LEU A 232 3.76 22.55 -10.96
N ALA A 233 2.91 21.55 -11.22
CA ALA A 233 2.81 20.92 -12.54
C ALA A 233 2.50 21.98 -13.62
N LYS A 234 1.48 22.82 -13.37
CA LYS A 234 1.11 23.94 -14.29
C LYS A 234 2.22 24.96 -14.44
N GLU A 235 2.84 25.40 -13.34
CA GLU A 235 3.89 26.43 -13.35
C GLU A 235 5.11 25.99 -14.16
N PHE A 236 5.51 24.72 -14.05
CA PHE A 236 6.73 24.21 -14.67
C PHE A 236 6.48 23.37 -15.93
N GLY A 237 5.24 23.29 -16.41
CA GLY A 237 4.87 22.49 -17.59
C GLY A 237 5.24 21.00 -17.41
N ALA A 238 4.95 20.44 -16.25
CA ALA A 238 5.19 19.04 -15.94
C ALA A 238 3.89 18.24 -16.01
N GLY A 239 3.96 16.99 -16.48
CA GLY A 239 2.85 16.04 -16.33
C GLY A 239 2.73 15.58 -14.88
N LEU A 240 1.49 15.27 -14.43
CA LEU A 240 1.19 14.81 -13.07
C LEU A 240 0.49 13.46 -13.10
N VAL A 241 1.13 12.46 -12.46
CA VAL A 241 0.57 11.12 -12.23
C VAL A 241 0.35 10.93 -10.73
N VAL A 242 -0.88 10.55 -10.36
CA VAL A 242 -1.26 10.27 -8.97
C VAL A 242 -1.67 8.80 -8.84
N ASP A 243 -1.01 8.07 -7.95
CA ASP A 243 -1.39 6.71 -7.57
C ASP A 243 -2.43 6.75 -6.45
N ASP A 244 -3.67 6.55 -6.81
CA ASP A 244 -4.82 6.53 -5.91
C ASP A 244 -5.22 5.11 -5.46
N ALA A 245 -4.27 4.19 -5.41
CA ALA A 245 -4.51 2.80 -4.99
C ALA A 245 -5.12 2.67 -3.57
N HIS A 246 -4.93 3.65 -2.70
CA HIS A 246 -5.54 3.73 -1.37
C HIS A 246 -6.64 4.80 -1.25
N ALA A 247 -7.01 5.45 -2.35
CA ALA A 247 -7.95 6.55 -2.36
C ALA A 247 -9.22 6.26 -3.16
N VAL A 248 -9.12 5.63 -4.34
CA VAL A 248 -10.30 5.29 -5.17
C VAL A 248 -11.14 4.22 -4.48
N GLY A 249 -12.45 4.48 -4.35
CA GLY A 249 -13.38 3.69 -3.57
C GLY A 249 -13.20 3.84 -2.04
N VAL A 250 -12.52 4.92 -1.59
CA VAL A 250 -12.20 5.15 -0.16
C VAL A 250 -12.51 6.57 0.28
N ILE A 251 -12.05 7.57 -0.46
CA ILE A 251 -12.17 8.99 -0.10
C ILE A 251 -12.62 9.86 -1.28
N GLY A 252 -13.01 11.08 -0.95
CA GLY A 252 -13.50 12.07 -1.89
C GLY A 252 -14.96 11.84 -2.28
N PRO A 253 -15.62 12.83 -2.91
CA PRO A 253 -16.99 12.73 -3.36
C PRO A 253 -17.21 11.51 -4.27
N GLY A 254 -18.12 10.62 -3.87
CA GLY A 254 -18.40 9.36 -4.57
C GLY A 254 -17.22 8.38 -4.58
N GLY A 255 -16.21 8.52 -3.70
CA GLY A 255 -15.04 7.64 -3.66
C GLY A 255 -14.08 7.80 -4.83
N ARG A 256 -14.07 8.95 -5.50
CA ARG A 256 -13.26 9.19 -6.71
C ARG A 256 -11.81 9.58 -6.44
N GLY A 257 -11.33 9.39 -5.21
CA GLY A 257 -9.92 9.46 -4.85
C GLY A 257 -9.44 10.83 -4.36
N SER A 258 -8.10 10.95 -4.23
CA SER A 258 -7.44 12.07 -3.57
C SER A 258 -7.64 13.42 -4.30
N ALA A 259 -7.58 13.42 -5.62
CA ALA A 259 -7.83 14.64 -6.40
C ALA A 259 -9.28 15.14 -6.27
N ALA A 260 -10.23 14.22 -6.11
CA ALA A 260 -11.65 14.56 -5.92
C ALA A 260 -11.90 15.25 -4.57
N VAL A 261 -11.11 14.94 -3.53
CA VAL A 261 -11.21 15.62 -2.21
C VAL A 261 -11.05 17.13 -2.35
N PHE A 262 -10.24 17.57 -3.32
CA PHE A 262 -9.93 18.98 -3.56
C PHE A 262 -10.66 19.56 -4.78
N GLY A 263 -11.51 18.77 -5.46
CA GLY A 263 -12.19 19.22 -6.70
C GLY A 263 -11.24 19.40 -7.88
N LEU A 264 -10.11 18.70 -7.91
CA LEU A 264 -9.01 18.85 -8.88
C LEU A 264 -8.83 17.63 -9.79
N LEU A 265 -9.87 16.83 -9.99
CA LEU A 265 -9.80 15.65 -10.87
C LEU A 265 -9.35 16.00 -12.29
N ASP A 266 -9.85 17.10 -12.85
CA ASP A 266 -9.54 17.54 -14.22
C ASP A 266 -8.10 18.06 -14.36
N ASP A 267 -7.49 18.46 -13.24
CA ASP A 267 -6.14 19.04 -13.20
C ASP A 267 -5.02 18.00 -13.02
N VAL A 268 -5.36 16.73 -12.82
CA VAL A 268 -4.41 15.61 -12.75
C VAL A 268 -4.43 14.88 -14.09
N ASP A 269 -3.29 14.77 -14.77
CA ASP A 269 -3.22 14.19 -16.12
C ASP A 269 -3.55 12.70 -16.13
N LEU A 270 -2.95 11.94 -15.20
CA LEU A 270 -3.15 10.49 -15.07
C LEU A 270 -3.42 10.10 -13.61
N ILE A 271 -4.49 9.35 -13.40
CA ILE A 271 -4.80 8.74 -12.11
C ILE A 271 -4.71 7.23 -12.27
N THR A 272 -3.84 6.59 -11.48
CA THR A 272 -3.73 5.14 -11.41
C THR A 272 -4.45 4.61 -10.19
N GLY A 273 -4.89 3.34 -10.25
CA GLY A 273 -5.55 2.69 -9.14
C GLY A 273 -5.37 1.17 -9.15
N THR A 274 -5.83 0.53 -8.10
CA THR A 274 -5.79 -0.93 -7.95
C THR A 274 -7.16 -1.48 -7.57
N PHE A 275 -7.43 -2.71 -7.99
CA PHE A 275 -8.66 -3.42 -7.59
C PHE A 275 -8.44 -4.35 -6.38
N SER A 276 -7.20 -4.46 -5.89
CA SER A 276 -6.85 -5.39 -4.81
C SER A 276 -7.20 -4.88 -3.41
N LYS A 277 -7.98 -3.81 -3.30
CA LYS A 277 -8.36 -3.16 -2.04
C LYS A 277 -9.88 -2.93 -2.00
N SER A 278 -10.36 -1.70 -2.13
CA SER A 278 -11.78 -1.34 -2.09
C SER A 278 -12.66 -2.11 -3.08
N PHE A 279 -12.12 -2.50 -4.23
CA PHE A 279 -12.84 -3.25 -5.26
C PHE A 279 -12.74 -4.79 -5.11
N ALA A 280 -12.27 -5.30 -4.00
CA ALA A 280 -12.31 -6.72 -3.63
C ALA A 280 -11.81 -7.73 -4.69
N SER A 281 -10.91 -7.31 -5.60
CA SER A 281 -10.48 -8.09 -6.76
C SER A 281 -8.95 -8.10 -6.92
N LEU A 282 -8.48 -8.41 -8.10
CA LEU A 282 -7.09 -8.27 -8.55
C LEU A 282 -7.08 -7.52 -9.88
N GLY A 283 -6.15 -6.60 -10.03
CA GLY A 283 -5.96 -5.79 -11.24
C GLY A 283 -5.62 -4.36 -10.88
N GLY A 284 -5.57 -3.51 -11.90
CA GLY A 284 -5.39 -2.08 -11.76
C GLY A 284 -5.80 -1.36 -13.02
N PHE A 285 -5.79 -0.05 -12.99
CA PHE A 285 -6.20 0.80 -14.09
C PHE A 285 -5.44 2.12 -14.09
N VAL A 286 -5.44 2.77 -15.23
CA VAL A 286 -5.09 4.18 -15.37
C VAL A 286 -6.16 4.88 -16.20
N VAL A 287 -6.53 6.10 -15.78
CA VAL A 287 -7.46 6.97 -16.48
C VAL A 287 -6.80 8.31 -16.85
N GLY A 288 -7.22 8.92 -17.93
CA GLY A 288 -6.74 10.20 -18.44
C GLY A 288 -7.33 10.52 -19.81
N ASP A 289 -6.67 11.43 -20.54
CA ASP A 289 -7.05 11.80 -21.89
C ASP A 289 -6.90 10.65 -22.88
N THR A 290 -7.80 10.53 -23.83
CA THR A 290 -7.86 9.40 -24.79
C THR A 290 -6.53 9.19 -25.52
N ALA A 291 -5.89 10.25 -26.00
CA ALA A 291 -4.62 10.12 -26.75
C ALA A 291 -3.49 9.57 -25.87
N VAL A 292 -3.44 9.95 -24.59
CA VAL A 292 -2.42 9.47 -23.64
C VAL A 292 -2.70 8.02 -23.25
N ILE A 293 -3.95 7.68 -22.98
CA ILE A 293 -4.35 6.29 -22.64
C ILE A 293 -4.09 5.34 -23.81
N ASP A 294 -4.39 5.75 -25.03
CA ASP A 294 -4.09 4.93 -26.22
C ASP A 294 -2.59 4.77 -26.46
N TYR A 295 -1.80 5.80 -26.19
CA TYR A 295 -0.34 5.67 -26.20
C TYR A 295 0.15 4.66 -25.16
N ILE A 296 -0.33 4.74 -23.91
CA ILE A 296 0.00 3.79 -22.84
C ILE A 296 -0.40 2.37 -23.25
N ARG A 297 -1.58 2.18 -23.82
CA ARG A 297 -2.10 0.88 -24.30
C ARG A 297 -1.15 0.21 -25.31
N HIS A 298 -0.45 0.99 -26.13
CA HIS A 298 0.45 0.50 -27.20
C HIS A 298 1.93 0.50 -26.81
N SER A 299 2.31 1.10 -25.67
CA SER A 299 3.73 1.26 -25.27
C SER A 299 4.08 0.67 -23.91
N ALA A 300 3.11 0.52 -23.00
CA ALA A 300 3.38 -0.04 -21.69
C ALA A 300 3.72 -1.55 -21.77
N SER A 301 4.97 -1.90 -21.49
CA SER A 301 5.45 -3.28 -21.58
C SER A 301 4.68 -4.23 -20.64
N THR A 302 4.31 -3.76 -19.45
CA THR A 302 3.55 -4.56 -18.47
C THR A 302 2.09 -4.80 -18.88
N HIS A 303 1.57 -4.04 -19.86
CA HIS A 303 0.26 -4.27 -20.45
C HIS A 303 0.37 -5.24 -21.65
N ILE A 304 1.33 -5.00 -22.54
CA ILE A 304 1.47 -5.75 -23.80
C ILE A 304 1.93 -7.19 -23.54
N PHE A 305 2.88 -7.39 -22.61
CA PHE A 305 3.54 -8.67 -22.38
C PHE A 305 3.04 -9.42 -21.13
N SER A 306 1.88 -9.04 -20.60
CA SER A 306 1.24 -9.71 -19.47
C SER A 306 -0.11 -10.30 -19.86
N ALA A 307 -0.49 -11.43 -19.25
CA ALA A 307 -1.83 -11.97 -19.39
C ALA A 307 -2.87 -11.01 -18.84
N SER A 308 -4.05 -11.01 -19.46
CA SER A 308 -5.18 -10.15 -19.06
C SER A 308 -5.74 -10.53 -17.70
N MET A 309 -6.45 -9.60 -17.07
CA MET A 309 -7.27 -9.90 -15.89
C MET A 309 -8.24 -11.02 -16.20
N PRO A 310 -8.38 -12.03 -15.31
CA PRO A 310 -9.40 -13.06 -15.45
C PRO A 310 -10.83 -12.49 -15.45
N PRO A 311 -11.79 -13.10 -16.17
CA PRO A 311 -13.15 -12.59 -16.27
C PRO A 311 -13.84 -12.46 -14.93
N ALA A 312 -13.60 -13.37 -13.98
CA ALA A 312 -14.14 -13.27 -12.62
C ALA A 312 -13.71 -11.97 -11.92
N ASN A 313 -12.44 -11.60 -12.07
CA ASN A 313 -11.90 -10.38 -11.46
C ASN A 313 -12.51 -9.11 -12.08
N VAL A 314 -12.73 -9.10 -13.39
CA VAL A 314 -13.36 -7.96 -14.08
C VAL A 314 -14.82 -7.80 -13.61
N ALA A 315 -15.59 -8.90 -13.58
CA ALA A 315 -16.98 -8.88 -13.13
C ALA A 315 -17.12 -8.49 -11.64
N THR A 316 -16.16 -8.91 -10.79
CA THR A 316 -16.05 -8.45 -9.40
C THR A 316 -15.99 -6.93 -9.32
N VAL A 317 -15.12 -6.28 -10.12
CA VAL A 317 -14.96 -4.83 -10.09
C VAL A 317 -16.22 -4.11 -10.60
N LEU A 318 -16.86 -4.62 -11.66
CA LEU A 318 -18.13 -4.08 -12.16
C LEU A 318 -19.20 -4.11 -11.07
N ALA A 319 -19.35 -5.24 -10.37
CA ALA A 319 -20.32 -5.38 -9.28
C ALA A 319 -19.99 -4.45 -8.09
N CYS A 320 -18.70 -4.24 -7.79
CA CYS A 320 -18.27 -3.30 -6.75
C CYS A 320 -18.57 -1.85 -7.14
N LEU A 321 -18.39 -1.47 -8.41
CA LEU A 321 -18.77 -0.15 -8.90
C LEU A 321 -20.27 0.10 -8.79
N ASP A 322 -21.10 -0.89 -9.17
CA ASP A 322 -22.56 -0.80 -9.02
C ASP A 322 -22.95 -0.58 -7.54
N ILE A 323 -22.34 -1.37 -6.62
CA ILE A 323 -22.62 -1.22 -5.19
C ILE A 323 -22.21 0.17 -4.68
N LEU A 324 -21.05 0.67 -5.08
CA LEU A 324 -20.54 1.96 -4.64
C LEU A 324 -21.40 3.14 -5.15
N GLU A 325 -21.95 3.03 -6.37
CA GLU A 325 -22.86 4.02 -6.93
C GLU A 325 -24.25 3.97 -6.28
N GLU A 326 -24.74 2.77 -5.94
CA GLU A 326 -26.05 2.54 -5.33
C GLU A 326 -26.08 2.77 -3.81
N GLN A 327 -24.94 2.62 -3.12
CA GLN A 327 -24.81 2.64 -1.66
C GLN A 327 -23.72 3.62 -1.21
N PRO A 328 -23.88 4.93 -1.45
CA PRO A 328 -22.88 5.95 -1.08
C PRO A 328 -22.64 6.02 0.44
N GLU A 329 -23.59 5.54 1.26
CA GLU A 329 -23.47 5.44 2.73
C GLU A 329 -22.30 4.55 3.19
N LEU A 330 -21.79 3.66 2.35
CA LEU A 330 -20.58 2.87 2.68
C LEU A 330 -19.34 3.77 2.87
N LEU A 331 -19.23 4.83 2.07
CA LEU A 331 -18.14 5.80 2.20
C LEU A 331 -18.30 6.64 3.48
N ASP A 332 -19.53 7.07 3.78
CA ASP A 332 -19.83 7.82 5.01
C ASP A 332 -19.54 6.98 6.25
N ARG A 333 -19.92 5.70 6.21
CA ARG A 333 -19.61 4.76 7.29
C ARG A 333 -18.11 4.55 7.45
N LEU A 334 -17.37 4.40 6.35
CA LEU A 334 -15.92 4.24 6.37
C LEU A 334 -15.22 5.48 6.94
N ALA A 335 -15.66 6.66 6.56
CA ALA A 335 -15.16 7.93 7.09
C ALA A 335 -15.42 8.02 8.62
N HIS A 336 -16.65 7.74 9.06
CA HIS A 336 -17.00 7.72 10.48
C HIS A 336 -16.12 6.74 11.28
N ILE A 337 -15.96 5.52 10.80
CA ILE A 337 -15.08 4.50 11.44
C ILE A 337 -13.64 5.01 11.53
N SER A 338 -13.15 5.66 10.48
CA SER A 338 -11.78 6.19 10.43
C SER A 338 -11.56 7.26 11.50
N ASP A 339 -12.52 8.16 11.66
CA ASP A 339 -12.46 9.21 12.69
C ASP A 339 -12.58 8.61 14.09
N TYR A 340 -13.56 7.72 14.30
CA TYR A 340 -13.77 7.03 15.56
C TYR A 340 -12.51 6.31 16.07
N MET A 341 -11.88 5.52 15.20
CA MET A 341 -10.69 4.76 15.58
C MET A 341 -9.47 5.65 15.78
N ARG A 342 -9.30 6.68 14.95
CA ARG A 342 -8.20 7.65 15.11
C ARG A 342 -8.28 8.41 16.41
N ASP A 343 -9.47 8.90 16.74
CA ASP A 343 -9.70 9.64 17.98
C ASP A 343 -9.63 8.72 19.20
N GLY A 344 -10.14 7.47 19.08
CA GLY A 344 -10.00 6.44 20.09
C GLY A 344 -8.53 6.14 20.43
N PHE A 345 -7.68 5.92 19.44
CA PHE A 345 -6.24 5.71 19.67
C PHE A 345 -5.55 6.93 20.31
N ARG A 346 -5.90 8.14 19.86
CA ARG A 346 -5.37 9.38 20.46
C ARG A 346 -5.79 9.53 21.93
N ALA A 347 -7.05 9.26 22.23
CA ALA A 347 -7.58 9.30 23.58
C ALA A 347 -6.88 8.30 24.51
N LEU A 348 -6.47 7.14 23.98
CA LEU A 348 -5.68 6.14 24.70
C LEU A 348 -4.19 6.52 24.85
N GLY A 349 -3.73 7.60 24.24
CA GLY A 349 -2.33 8.07 24.32
C GLY A 349 -1.39 7.52 23.24
N PHE A 350 -1.91 6.85 22.21
CA PHE A 350 -1.10 6.40 21.09
C PHE A 350 -0.75 7.53 20.12
N ASP A 351 0.47 7.49 19.59
CA ASP A 351 0.90 8.30 18.46
C ASP A 351 0.41 7.65 17.15
N VAL A 352 -0.48 8.33 16.44
CA VAL A 352 -1.07 7.85 15.18
C VAL A 352 -0.67 8.71 13.97
N TRP A 353 0.41 9.47 14.08
CA TRP A 353 0.86 10.43 13.08
C TRP A 353 -0.28 11.37 12.62
N ALA A 354 -0.13 11.95 11.41
CA ALA A 354 -1.12 12.85 10.82
C ALA A 354 -2.04 12.11 9.82
N SER A 355 -2.45 10.87 10.15
CA SER A 355 -3.36 10.11 9.29
C SER A 355 -4.68 10.84 9.08
N GLN A 356 -5.19 10.79 7.83
CA GLN A 356 -6.43 11.44 7.38
C GLN A 356 -7.37 10.46 6.68
N THR A 357 -7.05 9.17 6.68
CA THR A 357 -7.72 8.11 5.91
C THR A 357 -8.03 6.91 6.80
N PRO A 358 -8.68 5.86 6.31
CA PRO A 358 -8.89 4.61 7.05
C PRO A 358 -7.61 3.87 7.46
N ILE A 359 -6.45 4.29 6.95
CA ILE A 359 -5.16 3.75 7.36
C ILE A 359 -4.69 4.53 8.58
N ILE A 360 -4.59 3.86 9.72
CA ILE A 360 -4.15 4.49 10.97
C ILE A 360 -2.90 3.78 11.49
N PRO A 361 -1.72 4.42 11.35
CA PRO A 361 -0.49 3.90 11.95
C PRO A 361 -0.51 4.11 13.45
N VAL A 362 -0.30 3.07 14.23
CA VAL A 362 -0.16 3.14 15.69
C VAL A 362 1.31 2.90 16.02
N VAL A 363 2.02 3.94 16.41
CA VAL A 363 3.48 3.90 16.57
C VAL A 363 3.86 3.21 17.87
N ILE A 364 4.69 2.15 17.75
CA ILE A 364 5.18 1.35 18.88
C ILE A 364 6.62 1.73 19.25
N GLY A 365 7.50 1.90 18.25
CA GLY A 365 8.88 2.31 18.46
C GLY A 365 9.90 1.28 18.00
N GLU A 366 10.48 0.50 18.90
CA GLU A 366 11.49 -0.49 18.59
C GLU A 366 10.92 -1.74 17.90
N MET A 367 11.69 -2.33 16.97
CA MET A 367 11.28 -3.46 16.14
C MET A 367 10.86 -4.69 16.97
N TYR A 368 11.68 -5.11 17.92
CA TYR A 368 11.36 -6.29 18.74
C TYR A 368 10.16 -6.04 19.66
N THR A 369 9.99 -4.83 20.15
CA THR A 369 8.80 -4.44 20.93
C THR A 369 7.56 -4.48 20.03
N CYS A 370 7.65 -4.00 18.78
CA CYS A 370 6.56 -4.07 17.81
C CYS A 370 6.14 -5.52 17.51
N PHE A 371 7.08 -6.45 17.39
CA PHE A 371 6.77 -7.87 17.17
C PHE A 371 6.11 -8.53 18.39
N ARG A 372 6.58 -8.23 19.61
CA ARG A 372 5.92 -8.70 20.84
C ARG A 372 4.51 -8.12 20.96
N PHE A 373 4.36 -6.85 20.70
CA PHE A 373 3.07 -6.16 20.68
C PHE A 373 2.10 -6.82 19.68
N TRP A 374 2.56 -7.10 18.46
CA TRP A 374 1.79 -7.82 17.46
C TRP A 374 1.32 -9.20 17.97
N LYS A 375 2.21 -9.97 18.57
CA LYS A 375 1.89 -11.30 19.10
C LYS A 375 0.82 -11.23 20.18
N ASP A 376 0.96 -10.29 21.12
CA ASP A 376 -0.01 -10.11 22.20
C ASP A 376 -1.37 -9.60 21.67
N LEU A 377 -1.39 -8.75 20.64
CA LEU A 377 -2.62 -8.36 19.95
C LEU A 377 -3.30 -9.56 19.28
N LEU A 378 -2.53 -10.41 18.62
CA LEU A 378 -3.07 -11.61 17.99
C LEU A 378 -3.66 -12.56 19.05
N GLU A 379 -3.02 -12.70 20.20
CA GLU A 379 -3.54 -13.46 21.34
C GLU A 379 -4.79 -12.83 21.95
N ALA A 380 -4.93 -11.51 21.90
CA ALA A 380 -6.13 -10.76 22.30
C ALA A 380 -7.26 -10.80 21.25
N GLY A 381 -7.06 -11.51 20.13
CA GLY A 381 -8.08 -11.67 19.08
C GLY A 381 -8.12 -10.54 18.05
N VAL A 382 -7.03 -9.79 17.88
CA VAL A 382 -6.93 -8.72 16.88
C VAL A 382 -5.73 -8.96 15.95
N PHE A 383 -5.98 -8.99 14.64
CA PHE A 383 -4.93 -9.03 13.63
C PHE A 383 -4.65 -7.62 13.09
N SER A 384 -3.39 -7.20 13.12
CA SER A 384 -2.89 -5.99 12.48
C SER A 384 -1.50 -6.25 11.88
N ASN A 385 -1.00 -5.34 11.05
CA ASN A 385 0.26 -5.53 10.33
C ASN A 385 1.41 -4.78 11.01
N PRO A 386 2.43 -5.46 11.55
CA PRO A 386 3.62 -4.77 12.02
C PRO A 386 4.44 -4.26 10.83
N VAL A 387 4.82 -3.00 10.88
CA VAL A 387 5.68 -2.33 9.90
C VAL A 387 6.96 -1.91 10.60
N ILE A 388 8.08 -2.33 10.03
CA ILE A 388 9.41 -2.19 10.61
C ILE A 388 10.39 -1.55 9.61
N PRO A 389 11.55 -1.08 10.03
CA PRO A 389 12.60 -0.66 9.12
C PRO A 389 12.95 -1.76 8.08
N PRO A 390 13.19 -1.42 6.80
CA PRO A 390 13.38 -0.06 6.27
C PRO A 390 12.09 0.64 5.80
N ALA A 391 10.90 0.01 5.90
CA ALA A 391 9.63 0.62 5.47
C ALA A 391 9.23 1.85 6.32
N VAL A 392 9.74 1.93 7.54
CA VAL A 392 9.66 3.10 8.43
C VAL A 392 11.04 3.41 9.02
N PRO A 393 11.30 4.63 9.50
CA PRO A 393 12.56 4.95 10.17
C PRO A 393 12.80 4.09 11.41
N ARG A 394 14.08 3.90 11.80
CA ARG A 394 14.42 3.22 13.05
C ARG A 394 13.77 3.94 14.24
N GLY A 395 13.27 3.17 15.21
CA GLY A 395 12.54 3.69 16.36
C GLY A 395 11.11 4.16 16.06
N GLN A 396 10.61 3.95 14.85
CA GLN A 396 9.24 4.26 14.43
C GLN A 396 8.48 3.04 13.91
N SER A 397 8.87 1.84 14.33
CA SER A 397 8.08 0.64 14.03
C SER A 397 6.66 0.83 14.55
N LEU A 398 5.68 0.37 13.78
CA LEU A 398 4.26 0.65 14.07
C LEU A 398 3.37 -0.56 13.75
N MET A 399 2.21 -0.58 14.33
CA MET A 399 1.10 -1.40 13.88
C MET A 399 0.31 -0.61 12.84
N ARG A 400 0.30 -1.07 11.59
CA ARG A 400 -0.53 -0.48 10.53
C ARG A 400 -1.93 -1.06 10.64
N THR A 401 -2.85 -0.28 11.17
CA THR A 401 -4.26 -0.63 11.18
C THR A 401 -4.98 -0.07 9.96
N SER A 402 -6.02 -0.76 9.54
CA SER A 402 -6.96 -0.29 8.52
C SER A 402 -8.31 -0.96 8.72
N TYR A 403 -9.37 -0.21 8.45
CA TYR A 403 -10.72 -0.59 8.79
C TYR A 403 -11.60 -0.70 7.54
N MET A 404 -12.68 -1.48 7.69
CA MET A 404 -13.68 -1.74 6.66
C MET A 404 -15.01 -1.08 7.04
N ALA A 405 -15.76 -0.62 6.06
CA ALA A 405 -17.12 -0.10 6.27
C ALA A 405 -18.05 -1.10 6.97
N SER A 406 -17.75 -2.40 6.83
CA SER A 406 -18.52 -3.50 7.44
C SER A 406 -18.19 -3.80 8.90
N HIS A 407 -17.15 -3.18 9.50
CA HIS A 407 -16.89 -3.36 10.94
C HIS A 407 -18.06 -2.83 11.79
N SER A 408 -18.50 -3.64 12.73
CA SER A 408 -19.45 -3.22 13.76
C SER A 408 -18.77 -2.37 14.83
N ASP A 409 -19.54 -1.52 15.51
CA ASP A 409 -19.03 -0.69 16.60
C ASP A 409 -18.45 -1.56 17.73
N ALA A 410 -19.09 -2.72 18.04
CA ALA A 410 -18.58 -3.66 19.02
C ALA A 410 -17.21 -4.27 18.66
N GLU A 411 -16.94 -4.52 17.37
CA GLU A 411 -15.61 -4.97 16.92
C GLU A 411 -14.58 -3.87 17.06
N LEU A 412 -14.95 -2.62 16.73
CA LEU A 412 -14.07 -1.44 16.86
C LEU A 412 -13.70 -1.19 18.32
N ASP A 413 -14.67 -1.27 19.24
CA ASP A 413 -14.46 -1.15 20.68
C ASP A 413 -13.50 -2.24 21.20
N ARG A 414 -13.69 -3.49 20.77
CA ARG A 414 -12.79 -4.61 21.11
C ARG A 414 -11.36 -4.40 20.59
N VAL A 415 -11.20 -3.81 19.41
CA VAL A 415 -9.88 -3.45 18.89
C VAL A 415 -9.22 -2.40 19.79
N LEU A 416 -9.93 -1.32 20.16
CA LEU A 416 -9.41 -0.30 21.05
C LEU A 416 -9.05 -0.86 22.43
N GLU A 417 -9.89 -1.73 23.02
CA GLU A 417 -9.63 -2.40 24.30
C GLU A 417 -8.38 -3.30 24.24
N ALA A 418 -8.23 -4.09 23.16
CA ALA A 418 -7.05 -4.92 22.95
C ALA A 418 -5.76 -4.07 22.85
N PHE A 419 -5.79 -3.00 22.05
CA PHE A 419 -4.66 -2.08 21.95
C PHE A 419 -4.35 -1.38 23.28
N HIS A 420 -5.36 -0.96 24.03
CA HIS A 420 -5.18 -0.37 25.36
C HIS A 420 -4.48 -1.34 26.31
N THR A 421 -5.02 -2.56 26.44
CA THR A 421 -4.46 -3.60 27.34
C THR A 421 -3.02 -3.94 26.97
N VAL A 422 -2.75 -4.16 25.69
CA VAL A 422 -1.41 -4.49 25.20
C VAL A 422 -0.48 -3.28 25.27
N GLY A 423 -1.01 -2.07 25.03
CA GLY A 423 -0.26 -0.82 25.13
C GLY A 423 0.27 -0.53 26.52
N LEU A 424 -0.53 -0.78 27.54
CA LEU A 424 -0.13 -0.69 28.95
C LEU A 424 0.93 -1.74 29.29
N ARG A 425 0.72 -3.00 28.88
CA ARG A 425 1.66 -4.11 29.13
C ARG A 425 3.07 -3.83 28.59
N HIS A 426 3.16 -3.21 27.42
CA HIS A 426 4.43 -2.87 26.76
C HIS A 426 4.92 -1.46 27.06
N GLU A 427 4.30 -0.75 27.98
CA GLU A 427 4.66 0.63 28.36
C GLU A 427 4.69 1.61 27.17
N ILE A 428 3.85 1.37 26.16
CA ILE A 428 3.70 2.28 25.01
C ILE A 428 2.85 3.48 25.40
N ILE A 429 1.86 3.25 26.25
CA ILE A 429 0.95 4.25 26.85
C ILE A 429 0.92 4.07 28.36
N THR A 430 0.38 5.06 29.07
CA THR A 430 0.16 5.04 30.52
C THR A 430 -1.34 4.97 30.84
N PRO A 431 -1.74 4.59 32.06
CA PRO A 431 -3.16 4.52 32.45
C PRO A 431 -3.94 5.83 32.33
N ASP A 432 -3.25 6.96 32.38
CA ASP A 432 -3.82 8.32 32.22
C ASP A 432 -3.78 8.81 30.77
N GLY A 433 -3.53 7.92 29.80
CA GLY A 433 -3.59 8.24 28.38
C GLY A 433 -2.43 9.09 27.88
N GLN A 434 -1.25 8.96 28.49
CA GLN A 434 -0.02 9.62 28.05
C GLN A 434 0.92 8.64 27.33
N MET A 435 1.92 9.18 26.66
CA MET A 435 2.96 8.38 26.05
C MET A 435 3.79 7.66 27.11
N GLY A 436 3.93 6.33 26.98
CA GLY A 436 4.64 5.49 27.94
C GLY A 436 6.16 5.53 27.81
N ALA A 437 6.85 4.98 28.82
CA ALA A 437 8.30 5.01 28.94
C ALA A 437 9.03 4.32 27.78
N ALA A 438 8.52 3.21 27.27
CA ALA A 438 9.12 2.50 26.13
C ALA A 438 9.11 3.36 24.85
N ARG A 439 8.03 4.09 24.60
CA ARG A 439 7.90 4.99 23.44
C ARG A 439 8.83 6.20 23.57
N ILE A 440 8.88 6.83 24.74
CA ILE A 440 9.78 7.95 25.05
C ILE A 440 11.24 7.53 24.83
N LYS A 441 11.64 6.35 25.33
CA LYS A 441 12.98 5.81 25.16
C LYS A 441 13.32 5.60 23.67
N ALA A 442 12.42 5.04 22.87
CA ALA A 442 12.62 4.85 21.45
C ALA A 442 12.84 6.18 20.69
N MET A 443 12.15 7.24 21.08
CA MET A 443 12.34 8.58 20.52
C MET A 443 13.70 9.18 20.89
N THR A 444 14.10 9.05 22.14
CA THR A 444 15.36 9.62 22.65
C THR A 444 16.58 8.94 22.01
N VAL A 445 16.60 7.62 21.95
CA VAL A 445 17.71 6.83 21.35
C VAL A 445 17.90 7.15 19.87
N ASN A 446 16.83 7.48 19.16
CA ASN A 446 16.88 7.75 17.72
C ASN A 446 16.94 9.26 17.39
N GLY A 447 17.19 10.13 18.36
CA GLY A 447 17.33 11.59 18.15
C GLY A 447 16.04 12.30 17.72
N MET A 448 14.88 11.70 17.99
CA MET A 448 13.58 12.24 17.63
C MET A 448 13.04 13.10 18.79
N HIS A 449 13.37 14.38 18.81
CA HIS A 449 12.73 15.35 19.71
C HIS A 449 11.47 15.91 19.05
N ARG A 450 10.30 15.72 19.65
CA ARG A 450 9.10 16.53 19.38
C ARG A 450 9.06 17.69 20.37
N SER A 451 8.92 18.92 19.87
CA SER A 451 8.48 20.04 20.70
C SER A 451 7.01 19.79 21.11
N PRO A 452 6.64 20.01 22.38
CA PRO A 452 5.29 19.67 22.88
C PRO A 452 4.16 20.53 22.30
N GLU A 453 4.42 21.59 21.57
CA GLU A 453 3.40 22.62 21.30
C GLU A 453 3.04 22.90 19.84
N THR A 454 3.69 22.30 18.86
CA THR A 454 3.26 22.48 17.46
C THR A 454 3.53 21.23 16.64
N GLY A 455 2.56 20.79 15.88
CA GLY A 455 2.67 19.63 14.97
C GLY A 455 3.63 19.83 13.77
N ALA A 456 4.58 20.76 13.87
CA ALA A 456 5.60 21.03 12.87
C ALA A 456 6.96 20.51 13.36
N ARG A 457 7.63 19.71 12.55
CA ARG A 457 9.02 19.31 12.74
C ARG A 457 9.92 20.51 12.48
N GLU A 458 10.69 20.95 13.47
CA GLU A 458 11.84 21.82 13.18
C GLU A 458 12.90 21.04 12.39
N PRO A 459 13.51 21.66 11.37
CA PRO A 459 14.58 21.03 10.61
C PRO A 459 15.84 20.95 11.46
N GLY A 460 16.23 19.73 11.85
CA GLY A 460 17.54 19.48 12.45
C GLY A 460 18.65 19.90 11.48
N VAL A 461 19.49 20.81 11.91
CA VAL A 461 20.73 21.24 11.23
C VAL A 461 21.68 20.03 11.24
N HIS A 462 21.78 19.32 10.13
CA HIS A 462 22.91 18.42 9.89
C HIS A 462 24.00 19.21 9.20
N GLY A 463 25.09 19.40 9.93
CA GLY A 463 26.34 19.92 9.39
C GLY A 463 26.86 18.97 8.31
N ASP A 464 27.22 19.56 7.18
CA ASP A 464 28.01 18.93 6.12
C ASP A 464 29.37 18.50 6.69
N SER A 465 29.71 17.26 6.50
CA SER A 465 31.12 16.83 6.50
C SER A 465 31.27 15.58 5.60
N GLY A 466 31.95 15.78 4.47
CA GLY A 466 32.61 14.76 3.68
C GLY A 466 31.81 14.15 2.54
#